data_c1ea33e941066df9a02a93a56b4f0894
#
_entry.id   c1ea33e941066df9a02a93a56b4f0894
#
_cell.length_a   1.000
_cell.length_b   1.000
_cell.length_c   1.000
_cell.angle_alpha   90.00
_cell.angle_beta   90.00
_cell.angle_gamma   90.00
#
_symmetry.space_group_name_H-M   'P 1'
#
loop_
_entity.id
_entity.type
_entity.pdbx_description
1 polymer ?
#
loop_
_entity_poly.entity_id
_entity_poly.type
_entity_poly.pdbx_seq_one_letter_code
_entity_poly.pdbx_strand_id
1 'polypeptide(L)'
;MNEKHILGIDGGASKVFSQLYIFKDNNTVIDQSDTYECRYDEINGHDQSFSPVPLNVQKNEMKDNTYKISNDEKMQSGIVVKAIMKSIEYFTKDKIDHLGFCFPGIKMKEKDGISIMANGPRNPYMLKELNENIAKNIGLNIILKKIYDDSLSCVNGERFSPKGKLKEISDAIYIGGGTGIADGILYNKKLIDLSMYKNLKKSWEIIMPNGDTIEECMSLAGLCKKWKKRKPISIDLLNDLFDKASEKHEMASDIIETAGQAFQLLIDERMNFFKAYNRFPEKIIIGQRMGKIL
;
A
#
# COMPACT_ATOMS: atom_id res chain seq x y z
N MET A 1 11.48 -31.68 -11.01
CA MET A 1 11.16 -30.65 -9.98
C MET A 1 10.41 -29.54 -10.67
N ASN A 2 9.14 -29.31 -10.28
CA ASN A 2 8.34 -28.25 -10.91
C ASN A 2 8.68 -26.91 -10.25
N GLU A 3 9.39 -26.06 -10.97
CA GLU A 3 9.60 -24.67 -10.58
C GLU A 3 8.41 -23.83 -11.06
N LYS A 4 7.94 -22.92 -10.19
CA LYS A 4 6.92 -21.92 -10.52
C LYS A 4 7.52 -20.52 -10.45
N HIS A 5 7.36 -19.78 -11.52
CA HIS A 5 7.82 -18.42 -11.66
C HIS A 5 6.64 -17.46 -11.42
N ILE A 6 6.70 -16.68 -10.37
CA ILE A 6 5.62 -15.76 -9.97
C ILE A 6 6.16 -14.34 -10.00
N LEU A 7 5.62 -13.51 -10.86
CA LEU A 7 5.90 -12.09 -10.86
C LEU A 7 4.98 -11.40 -9.84
N GLY A 8 5.56 -10.87 -8.77
CA GLY A 8 4.90 -10.02 -7.79
C GLY A 8 4.98 -8.55 -8.21
N ILE A 9 3.84 -7.87 -8.23
CA ILE A 9 3.73 -6.46 -8.61
C ILE A 9 3.10 -5.71 -7.44
N ASP A 10 3.85 -4.77 -6.88
CA ASP A 10 3.41 -3.85 -5.81
C ASP A 10 3.21 -2.46 -6.41
N GLY A 11 1.94 -2.10 -6.62
CA GLY A 11 1.58 -0.76 -7.04
C GLY A 11 1.43 0.16 -5.81
N GLY A 12 2.05 1.31 -5.86
CA GLY A 12 1.98 2.34 -4.83
C GLY A 12 1.36 3.65 -5.33
N ALA A 13 1.38 4.68 -4.50
CA ALA A 13 0.86 6.00 -4.87
C ALA A 13 1.74 6.77 -5.86
N SER A 14 3.03 6.42 -6.01
CA SER A 14 4.00 7.15 -6.83
C SER A 14 4.79 6.28 -7.82
N LYS A 15 4.71 4.96 -7.67
CA LYS A 15 5.50 4.01 -8.47
C LYS A 15 4.91 2.61 -8.41
N VAL A 16 5.36 1.78 -9.34
CA VAL A 16 5.18 0.32 -9.30
C VAL A 16 6.54 -0.31 -9.04
N PHE A 17 6.59 -1.27 -8.13
CA PHE A 17 7.74 -2.12 -7.88
C PHE A 17 7.38 -3.56 -8.21
N SER A 18 8.27 -4.28 -8.86
CA SER A 18 8.02 -5.67 -9.23
C SER A 18 9.25 -6.54 -9.05
N GLN A 19 9.03 -7.80 -8.74
CA GLN A 19 10.07 -8.80 -8.54
C GLN A 19 9.59 -10.17 -8.99
N LEU A 20 10.46 -10.91 -9.68
CA LEU A 20 10.22 -12.29 -10.04
C LEU A 20 10.71 -13.22 -8.92
N TYR A 21 9.85 -14.14 -8.52
CA TYR A 21 10.13 -15.16 -7.51
C TYR A 21 10.07 -16.54 -8.15
N ILE A 22 11.06 -17.37 -7.86
CA ILE A 22 11.10 -18.77 -8.28
C ILE A 22 10.82 -19.64 -7.05
N PHE A 23 9.77 -20.45 -7.13
CA PHE A 23 9.35 -21.37 -6.08
C PHE A 23 9.65 -22.80 -6.50
N LYS A 24 10.22 -23.60 -5.60
CA LYS A 24 10.28 -25.08 -5.70
C LYS A 24 9.06 -25.72 -5.03
N ASP A 25 8.98 -27.06 -5.27
CA ASP A 25 8.02 -27.92 -4.56
C ASP A 25 7.94 -27.54 -3.08
N ASN A 26 6.72 -27.45 -2.53
CA ASN A 26 6.43 -26.97 -1.17
C ASN A 26 6.52 -25.45 -0.92
N ASN A 27 6.43 -24.62 -1.96
CA ASN A 27 6.42 -23.16 -1.86
C ASN A 27 7.68 -22.54 -1.21
N THR A 28 8.81 -23.21 -1.30
CA THR A 28 10.09 -22.63 -0.89
C THR A 28 10.59 -21.70 -1.97
N VAL A 29 10.82 -20.42 -1.64
CA VAL A 29 11.47 -19.46 -2.54
C VAL A 29 12.93 -19.85 -2.69
N ILE A 30 13.37 -20.14 -3.92
CA ILE A 30 14.74 -20.56 -4.22
C ILE A 30 15.57 -19.45 -4.84
N ASP A 31 14.93 -18.52 -5.53
CA ASP A 31 15.59 -17.36 -6.09
C ASP A 31 14.68 -16.13 -6.03
N GLN A 32 15.33 -14.99 -5.80
CA GLN A 32 14.76 -13.66 -5.89
C GLN A 32 15.60 -12.93 -6.92
N SER A 33 15.28 -13.15 -8.19
CA SER A 33 15.99 -12.51 -9.28
C SER A 33 15.65 -11.02 -9.37
N ASP A 34 16.02 -10.41 -10.46
CA ASP A 34 15.87 -9.00 -10.76
C ASP A 34 14.64 -8.32 -10.18
N THR A 35 14.80 -7.07 -9.80
CA THR A 35 13.72 -6.17 -9.44
C THR A 35 13.57 -5.09 -10.49
N TYR A 36 12.36 -4.60 -10.66
CA TYR A 36 12.10 -3.47 -11.54
C TYR A 36 11.22 -2.43 -10.83
N GLU A 37 11.60 -1.18 -10.94
CA GLU A 37 10.84 -0.04 -10.42
C GLU A 37 10.49 0.90 -11.59
N CYS A 38 9.21 1.29 -11.67
CA CYS A 38 8.73 2.27 -12.62
C CYS A 38 8.01 3.40 -11.87
N ARG A 39 8.59 4.57 -11.89
CA ARG A 39 8.03 5.76 -11.28
C ARG A 39 7.00 6.40 -12.22
N TYR A 40 5.91 6.93 -11.66
CA TYR A 40 4.87 7.55 -12.48
C TYR A 40 5.33 8.85 -13.14
N ASP A 41 6.20 9.62 -12.46
CA ASP A 41 6.76 10.88 -12.97
C ASP A 41 7.75 10.69 -14.15
N GLU A 42 8.18 9.45 -14.41
CA GLU A 42 8.97 9.07 -15.59
C GLU A 42 8.11 8.71 -16.81
N ILE A 43 6.78 8.66 -16.65
CA ILE A 43 5.86 8.32 -17.74
C ILE A 43 5.27 9.61 -18.34
N ASN A 44 5.42 9.74 -19.65
CA ASN A 44 4.87 10.88 -20.36
C ASN A 44 3.35 11.01 -20.15
N GLY A 45 2.91 12.20 -19.76
CA GLY A 45 1.52 12.52 -19.44
C GLY A 45 1.19 12.43 -17.95
N HIS A 46 2.16 12.11 -17.07
CA HIS A 46 1.97 12.21 -15.63
C HIS A 46 1.80 13.69 -15.22
N ASP A 47 0.72 13.96 -14.49
CA ASP A 47 0.46 15.28 -13.92
C ASP A 47 0.76 15.29 -12.42
N GLN A 48 1.83 15.98 -12.03
CA GLN A 48 2.22 16.14 -10.62
C GLN A 48 1.23 17.00 -9.83
N SER A 49 0.41 17.81 -10.50
CA SER A 49 -0.61 18.66 -9.88
C SER A 49 -1.93 17.93 -9.66
N PHE A 50 -2.07 16.71 -10.18
CA PHE A 50 -3.29 15.92 -10.04
C PHE A 50 -3.68 15.80 -8.55
N SER A 51 -4.94 16.12 -8.28
CA SER A 51 -5.55 15.95 -6.95
C SER A 51 -6.69 14.95 -7.03
N PRO A 52 -6.68 13.90 -6.17
CA PRO A 52 -7.78 12.95 -6.12
C PRO A 52 -9.11 13.63 -5.77
N VAL A 53 -10.20 13.06 -6.26
CA VAL A 53 -11.56 13.46 -5.85
C VAL A 53 -11.67 13.34 -4.32
N PRO A 54 -12.34 14.28 -3.62
CA PRO A 54 -12.49 14.22 -2.17
C PRO A 54 -13.09 12.89 -1.69
N LEU A 55 -12.56 12.34 -0.59
CA LEU A 55 -12.95 11.00 -0.09
C LEU A 55 -14.43 10.87 0.23
N ASN A 56 -15.07 11.94 0.72
CA ASN A 56 -16.52 11.95 0.98
C ASN A 56 -17.34 11.78 -0.30
N VAL A 57 -16.90 12.38 -1.42
CA VAL A 57 -17.53 12.20 -2.73
C VAL A 57 -17.34 10.77 -3.20
N GLN A 58 -16.11 10.24 -3.16
CA GLN A 58 -15.81 8.86 -3.53
C GLN A 58 -16.64 7.85 -2.71
N LYS A 59 -16.80 8.08 -1.39
CA LYS A 59 -17.60 7.22 -0.50
C LYS A 59 -19.08 7.22 -0.88
N ASN A 60 -19.63 8.38 -1.24
CA ASN A 60 -21.02 8.48 -1.70
C ASN A 60 -21.22 7.75 -3.03
N GLU A 61 -20.33 7.96 -3.99
CA GLU A 61 -20.38 7.27 -5.29
C GLU A 61 -20.26 5.75 -5.13
N MET A 62 -19.40 5.27 -4.23
CA MET A 62 -19.29 3.84 -3.92
C MET A 62 -20.58 3.29 -3.30
N LYS A 63 -21.21 4.03 -2.37
CA LYS A 63 -22.47 3.63 -1.72
C LYS A 63 -23.61 3.53 -2.75
N ASP A 64 -23.68 4.48 -3.68
CA ASP A 64 -24.71 4.55 -4.70
C ASP A 64 -24.37 3.70 -5.95
N ASN A 65 -23.19 3.06 -5.95
CA ASN A 65 -22.64 2.32 -7.10
C ASN A 65 -22.58 3.15 -8.39
N THR A 66 -22.26 4.44 -8.26
CA THR A 66 -22.22 5.41 -9.36
C THR A 66 -20.86 6.08 -9.44
N TYR A 67 -19.93 5.47 -10.16
CA TYR A 67 -18.56 5.96 -10.28
C TYR A 67 -18.42 7.00 -11.39
N LYS A 68 -18.25 8.27 -11.02
CA LYS A 68 -18.05 9.37 -11.99
C LYS A 68 -16.56 9.64 -12.13
N ILE A 69 -15.90 8.89 -12.99
CA ILE A 69 -14.46 9.04 -13.23
C ILE A 69 -14.22 10.18 -14.23
N SER A 70 -13.53 11.22 -13.78
CA SER A 70 -13.19 12.37 -14.61
C SER A 70 -12.17 12.01 -15.70
N ASN A 71 -12.00 12.87 -16.69
CA ASN A 71 -10.97 12.67 -17.71
C ASN A 71 -9.55 12.71 -17.10
N ASP A 72 -9.31 13.56 -16.10
CA ASP A 72 -8.02 13.65 -15.42
C ASP A 72 -7.75 12.37 -14.61
N GLU A 73 -8.76 11.85 -13.90
CA GLU A 73 -8.62 10.53 -13.22
C GLU A 73 -8.31 9.41 -14.23
N LYS A 74 -8.98 9.40 -15.41
CA LYS A 74 -8.72 8.42 -16.46
C LYS A 74 -7.30 8.52 -17.00
N MET A 75 -6.83 9.74 -17.26
CA MET A 75 -5.47 9.96 -17.74
C MET A 75 -4.44 9.49 -16.69
N GLN A 76 -4.59 9.89 -15.44
CA GLN A 76 -3.66 9.49 -14.38
C GLN A 76 -3.75 7.99 -14.05
N SER A 77 -4.94 7.39 -14.10
CA SER A 77 -5.10 5.95 -14.02
C SER A 77 -4.39 5.22 -15.16
N GLY A 78 -4.46 5.77 -16.38
CA GLY A 78 -3.71 5.26 -17.54
C GLY A 78 -2.20 5.26 -17.34
N ILE A 79 -1.65 6.23 -16.58
CA ILE A 79 -0.22 6.24 -16.18
C ILE A 79 0.09 5.06 -15.28
N VAL A 80 -0.77 4.78 -14.29
CA VAL A 80 -0.62 3.61 -13.41
C VAL A 80 -0.63 2.31 -14.22
N VAL A 81 -1.60 2.16 -15.12
CA VAL A 81 -1.69 0.98 -16.00
C VAL A 81 -0.43 0.84 -16.86
N LYS A 82 0.07 1.93 -17.46
CA LYS A 82 1.33 1.92 -18.23
C LYS A 82 2.53 1.49 -17.39
N ALA A 83 2.62 1.95 -16.13
CA ALA A 83 3.71 1.54 -15.24
C ALA A 83 3.67 0.05 -14.92
N ILE A 84 2.47 -0.50 -14.66
CA ILE A 84 2.28 -1.94 -14.44
C ILE A 84 2.65 -2.73 -15.70
N MET A 85 2.22 -2.27 -16.89
CA MET A 85 2.55 -2.93 -18.16
C MET A 85 4.05 -2.93 -18.42
N LYS A 86 4.77 -1.80 -18.21
CA LYS A 86 6.24 -1.76 -18.30
C LYS A 86 6.91 -2.74 -17.35
N SER A 87 6.38 -2.90 -16.12
CA SER A 87 6.88 -3.88 -15.16
C SER A 87 6.73 -5.31 -15.68
N ILE A 88 5.59 -5.64 -16.29
CA ILE A 88 5.39 -6.98 -16.86
C ILE A 88 6.29 -7.17 -18.08
N GLU A 89 6.36 -6.19 -18.97
CA GLU A 89 7.22 -6.22 -20.18
C GLU A 89 8.69 -6.47 -19.83
N TYR A 90 9.22 -5.85 -18.77
CA TYR A 90 10.60 -6.03 -18.33
C TYR A 90 10.95 -7.51 -18.06
N PHE A 91 9.97 -8.28 -17.52
CA PHE A 91 10.18 -9.69 -17.18
C PHE A 91 9.71 -10.67 -18.26
N THR A 92 9.28 -10.22 -19.45
CA THR A 92 8.83 -11.12 -20.53
C THR A 92 9.94 -11.99 -21.12
N LYS A 93 11.21 -11.61 -20.91
CA LYS A 93 12.38 -12.44 -21.24
C LYS A 93 12.48 -13.70 -20.36
N ASP A 94 11.81 -13.69 -19.21
CA ASP A 94 11.81 -14.78 -18.26
C ASP A 94 10.49 -15.57 -18.37
N LYS A 95 10.52 -16.80 -17.88
CA LYS A 95 9.30 -17.56 -17.73
C LYS A 95 8.44 -16.95 -16.62
N ILE A 96 7.17 -16.67 -16.89
CA ILE A 96 6.18 -16.23 -15.91
C ILE A 96 5.02 -17.22 -15.94
N ASP A 97 4.78 -17.93 -14.83
CA ASP A 97 3.65 -18.85 -14.70
C ASP A 97 2.43 -18.15 -14.06
N HIS A 98 2.67 -17.18 -13.17
CA HIS A 98 1.62 -16.44 -12.45
C HIS A 98 1.99 -14.98 -12.24
N LEU A 99 0.95 -14.13 -12.19
CA LEU A 99 1.04 -12.74 -11.78
C LEU A 99 0.30 -12.52 -10.46
N GLY A 100 0.96 -11.88 -9.49
CA GLY A 100 0.35 -11.37 -8.27
C GLY A 100 0.41 -9.84 -8.28
N PHE A 101 -0.72 -9.18 -8.05
CA PHE A 101 -0.78 -7.72 -8.07
C PHE A 101 -1.48 -7.18 -6.83
N CYS A 102 -0.82 -6.32 -6.07
CA CYS A 102 -1.43 -5.55 -4.99
C CYS A 102 -1.41 -4.05 -5.31
N PHE A 103 -2.38 -3.34 -4.79
CA PHE A 103 -2.53 -1.90 -4.98
C PHE A 103 -3.23 -1.28 -3.76
N PRO A 104 -2.95 -0.02 -3.39
CA PRO A 104 -3.65 0.67 -2.30
C PRO A 104 -5.10 1.02 -2.66
N GLY A 105 -5.84 1.55 -1.68
CA GLY A 105 -7.22 1.97 -1.83
C GLY A 105 -8.24 0.86 -1.57
N ILE A 106 -9.53 1.24 -1.56
CA ILE A 106 -10.64 0.30 -1.41
C ILE A 106 -10.96 -0.31 -2.77
N LYS A 107 -11.00 -1.63 -2.82
CA LYS A 107 -11.29 -2.37 -4.06
C LYS A 107 -12.79 -2.37 -4.34
N MET A 108 -13.15 -2.57 -5.61
CA MET A 108 -14.50 -2.98 -5.99
C MET A 108 -14.86 -4.29 -5.29
N LYS A 109 -16.16 -4.62 -5.23
CA LYS A 109 -16.66 -5.83 -4.55
C LYS A 109 -15.97 -7.10 -5.05
N GLU A 110 -15.75 -7.21 -6.34
CA GLU A 110 -15.10 -8.39 -6.97
C GLU A 110 -13.56 -8.29 -6.97
N LYS A 111 -13.00 -7.23 -6.34
CA LYS A 111 -11.55 -6.96 -6.29
C LYS A 111 -10.89 -6.80 -7.67
N ASP A 112 -11.65 -6.31 -8.62
CA ASP A 112 -11.27 -6.13 -10.03
C ASP A 112 -10.94 -4.67 -10.40
N GLY A 113 -11.17 -3.74 -9.48
CA GLY A 113 -10.88 -2.32 -9.63
C GLY A 113 -10.74 -1.60 -8.29
N ILE A 114 -10.46 -0.31 -8.35
CA ILE A 114 -10.30 0.58 -7.20
C ILE A 114 -11.47 1.57 -7.15
N SER A 115 -12.28 1.47 -6.10
CA SER A 115 -13.45 2.32 -5.86
C SER A 115 -13.13 3.60 -5.10
N ILE A 116 -12.19 3.53 -4.12
CA ILE A 116 -11.72 4.69 -3.35
C ILE A 116 -10.20 4.71 -3.33
N MET A 117 -9.63 5.88 -3.61
CA MET A 117 -8.18 6.10 -3.56
C MET A 117 -7.88 7.48 -2.96
N ALA A 118 -7.19 7.50 -1.82
CA ALA A 118 -6.86 8.74 -1.11
C ALA A 118 -5.73 9.53 -1.79
N ASN A 119 -4.72 8.83 -2.32
CA ASN A 119 -3.46 9.42 -2.79
C ASN A 119 -3.19 9.14 -4.29
N GLY A 120 -4.23 8.98 -5.10
CA GLY A 120 -4.09 8.70 -6.52
C GLY A 120 -5.44 8.61 -7.25
N PRO A 121 -5.43 8.28 -8.54
CA PRO A 121 -6.65 8.10 -9.32
C PRO A 121 -7.36 6.80 -8.96
N ARG A 122 -8.69 6.82 -8.99
CA ARG A 122 -9.49 5.60 -8.95
C ARG A 122 -9.48 4.93 -10.34
N ASN A 123 -9.66 3.63 -10.34
CA ASN A 123 -9.92 2.87 -11.57
C ASN A 123 -10.84 1.66 -11.27
N PRO A 124 -12.15 1.81 -11.38
CA PRO A 124 -13.10 0.71 -11.19
C PRO A 124 -12.93 -0.45 -12.18
N TYR A 125 -12.22 -0.24 -13.28
CA TYR A 125 -12.04 -1.21 -14.38
C TYR A 125 -10.59 -1.68 -14.55
N MET A 126 -9.75 -1.50 -13.54
CA MET A 126 -8.29 -1.69 -13.62
C MET A 126 -7.90 -3.09 -14.13
N LEU A 127 -8.48 -4.15 -13.59
CA LEU A 127 -8.15 -5.52 -14.01
C LEU A 127 -8.56 -5.82 -15.44
N LYS A 128 -9.71 -5.32 -15.87
CA LYS A 128 -10.17 -5.46 -17.26
C LYS A 128 -9.16 -4.82 -18.20
N GLU A 129 -8.79 -3.56 -17.94
CA GLU A 129 -7.81 -2.83 -18.74
C GLU A 129 -6.44 -3.51 -18.75
N LEU A 130 -5.96 -3.99 -17.60
CA LEU A 130 -4.69 -4.71 -17.52
C LEU A 130 -4.72 -6.01 -18.32
N ASN A 131 -5.75 -6.84 -18.15
CA ASN A 131 -5.85 -8.12 -18.83
C ASN A 131 -5.97 -7.95 -20.36
N GLU A 132 -6.73 -6.96 -20.83
CA GLU A 132 -6.82 -6.61 -22.25
C GLU A 132 -5.44 -6.17 -22.80
N ASN A 133 -4.71 -5.35 -22.08
CA ASN A 133 -3.36 -4.90 -22.47
C ASN A 133 -2.35 -6.04 -22.44
N ILE A 134 -2.37 -6.91 -21.42
CA ILE A 134 -1.47 -8.08 -21.32
C ILE A 134 -1.68 -8.99 -22.54
N ALA A 135 -2.91 -9.32 -22.85
CA ALA A 135 -3.24 -10.19 -23.98
C ALA A 135 -2.84 -9.57 -25.33
N LYS A 136 -3.16 -8.28 -25.53
CA LYS A 136 -2.96 -7.60 -26.81
C LYS A 136 -1.50 -7.19 -27.05
N ASN A 137 -0.82 -6.67 -26.05
CA ASN A 137 0.47 -5.99 -26.24
C ASN A 137 1.66 -6.87 -25.84
N ILE A 138 1.47 -7.81 -24.89
CA ILE A 138 2.53 -8.67 -24.39
C ILE A 138 2.40 -10.09 -24.94
N GLY A 139 1.19 -10.53 -25.25
CA GLY A 139 0.91 -11.88 -25.77
C GLY A 139 1.04 -12.98 -24.69
N LEU A 140 1.05 -12.63 -23.42
CA LEU A 140 1.03 -13.59 -22.33
C LEU A 140 -0.38 -14.14 -22.11
N ASN A 141 -0.51 -15.45 -22.05
CA ASN A 141 -1.78 -16.12 -21.72
C ASN A 141 -1.96 -16.26 -20.20
N ILE A 142 -1.80 -15.15 -19.49
CA ILE A 142 -1.93 -15.09 -18.02
C ILE A 142 -2.98 -14.04 -17.69
N ILE A 143 -3.89 -14.38 -16.78
CA ILE A 143 -4.98 -13.51 -16.36
C ILE A 143 -4.79 -13.11 -14.91
N LEU A 144 -4.79 -11.81 -14.63
CA LEU A 144 -4.92 -11.25 -13.29
C LEU A 144 -6.36 -11.45 -12.81
N LYS A 145 -6.54 -12.21 -11.72
CA LYS A 145 -7.87 -12.59 -11.22
C LYS A 145 -8.44 -11.59 -10.23
N LYS A 146 -7.59 -10.90 -9.48
CA LYS A 146 -7.98 -9.91 -8.45
C LYS A 146 -6.82 -9.00 -8.09
N ILE A 147 -7.16 -7.84 -7.55
CA ILE A 147 -6.22 -6.91 -6.92
C ILE A 147 -6.16 -7.22 -5.43
N TYR A 148 -4.98 -7.53 -4.92
CA TYR A 148 -4.77 -7.74 -3.49
C TYR A 148 -4.66 -6.40 -2.77
N ASP A 149 -4.98 -6.39 -1.46
CA ASP A 149 -4.74 -5.25 -0.59
C ASP A 149 -3.24 -5.14 -0.28
N ASP A 150 -2.66 -3.95 -0.40
CA ASP A 150 -1.25 -3.69 -0.17
C ASP A 150 -0.85 -3.97 1.29
N SER A 151 -1.66 -3.53 2.25
CA SER A 151 -1.41 -3.76 3.67
C SER A 151 -1.42 -5.25 4.02
N LEU A 152 -2.42 -5.99 3.54
CA LEU A 152 -2.50 -7.44 3.74
C LEU A 152 -1.37 -8.18 3.04
N SER A 153 -0.91 -7.68 1.89
CA SER A 153 0.26 -8.22 1.19
C SER A 153 1.55 -8.04 1.99
N CYS A 154 1.73 -6.90 2.67
CA CYS A 154 2.85 -6.69 3.58
C CYS A 154 2.86 -7.69 4.74
N VAL A 155 1.72 -7.90 5.41
CA VAL A 155 1.61 -8.90 6.48
C VAL A 155 1.90 -10.31 5.97
N ASN A 156 1.41 -10.67 4.78
CA ASN A 156 1.72 -11.95 4.17
C ASN A 156 3.21 -12.08 3.82
N GLY A 157 3.85 -11.01 3.39
CA GLY A 157 5.29 -10.97 3.20
C GLY A 157 6.04 -11.33 4.48
N GLU A 158 5.64 -10.76 5.62
CA GLU A 158 6.23 -11.09 6.94
C GLU A 158 5.92 -12.52 7.41
N ARG A 159 4.84 -13.14 6.93
CA ARG A 159 4.50 -14.53 7.26
C ARG A 159 5.25 -15.55 6.43
N PHE A 160 5.41 -15.31 5.14
CA PHE A 160 5.83 -16.33 4.19
C PHE A 160 7.23 -16.11 3.61
N SER A 161 7.77 -14.89 3.69
CA SER A 161 9.13 -14.62 3.26
C SER A 161 10.15 -15.41 4.10
N PRO A 162 11.27 -15.88 3.52
CA PRO A 162 12.36 -16.52 4.26
C PRO A 162 12.87 -15.69 5.44
N LYS A 163 12.87 -14.37 5.31
CA LYS A 163 13.31 -13.40 6.35
C LYS A 163 12.13 -12.80 7.15
N GLY A 164 10.91 -13.26 6.91
CA GLY A 164 9.71 -12.71 7.54
C GLY A 164 9.66 -13.01 9.04
N LYS A 165 9.15 -12.05 9.79
CA LYS A 165 9.17 -12.03 11.26
C LYS A 165 7.90 -12.61 11.90
N LEU A 166 6.90 -12.98 11.07
CA LEU A 166 5.61 -13.51 11.52
C LEU A 166 5.40 -15.00 11.20
N LYS A 167 6.43 -15.77 10.88
CA LYS A 167 6.32 -17.16 10.43
C LYS A 167 5.48 -18.03 11.38
N GLU A 168 5.85 -18.14 12.63
CA GLU A 168 5.19 -19.00 13.62
C GLU A 168 4.23 -18.22 14.54
N ILE A 169 3.99 -16.96 14.23
CA ILE A 169 3.16 -16.09 15.03
C ILE A 169 1.69 -16.30 14.70
N SER A 170 0.86 -16.38 15.73
CA SER A 170 -0.59 -16.52 15.60
C SER A 170 -1.30 -15.16 15.56
N ASP A 171 -0.88 -14.27 16.44
CA ASP A 171 -1.52 -12.98 16.67
C ASP A 171 -0.50 -11.85 16.59
N ALA A 172 -0.71 -10.91 15.68
CA ALA A 172 0.21 -9.79 15.51
C ALA A 172 -0.48 -8.54 14.96
N ILE A 173 0.15 -7.40 15.22
CA ILE A 173 -0.14 -6.13 14.56
C ILE A 173 1.05 -5.80 13.65
N TYR A 174 0.77 -5.43 12.41
CA TYR A 174 1.73 -4.89 11.47
C TYR A 174 1.40 -3.43 11.20
N ILE A 175 2.39 -2.56 11.29
CA ILE A 175 2.28 -1.14 10.93
C ILE A 175 3.45 -0.82 10.00
N GLY A 176 3.16 -0.49 8.76
CA GLY A 176 4.14 -0.07 7.78
C GLY A 176 3.91 1.39 7.39
N GLY A 177 4.98 2.10 7.08
CA GLY A 177 4.93 3.50 6.68
C GLY A 177 5.75 3.76 5.43
N GLY A 178 5.11 4.46 4.52
CA GLY A 178 5.68 4.98 3.29
C GLY A 178 4.97 6.29 2.93
N THR A 179 4.49 6.42 1.70
CA THR A 179 3.65 7.55 1.30
C THR A 179 2.41 7.65 2.20
N GLY A 180 1.75 6.53 2.46
CA GLY A 180 0.67 6.37 3.43
C GLY A 180 1.06 5.40 4.55
N ILE A 181 0.06 4.97 5.32
CA ILE A 181 0.18 3.94 6.35
C ILE A 181 -0.47 2.66 5.86
N ALA A 182 0.29 1.58 5.88
CA ALA A 182 -0.17 0.22 5.65
C ALA A 182 -0.21 -0.50 6.99
N ASP A 183 -1.40 -0.82 7.50
CA ASP A 183 -1.52 -1.56 8.74
C ASP A 183 -2.39 -2.81 8.57
N GLY A 184 -2.17 -3.81 9.39
CA GLY A 184 -2.88 -5.07 9.33
C GLY A 184 -2.84 -5.86 10.64
N ILE A 185 -3.82 -6.72 10.79
CA ILE A 185 -3.96 -7.61 11.94
C ILE A 185 -3.84 -9.05 11.48
N LEU A 186 -2.99 -9.80 12.15
CA LEU A 186 -2.97 -11.26 12.12
C LEU A 186 -3.66 -11.75 13.39
N TYR A 187 -4.70 -12.55 13.24
CA TYR A 187 -5.46 -13.11 14.35
C TYR A 187 -5.70 -14.60 14.12
N ASN A 188 -5.27 -15.42 15.05
CA ASN A 188 -5.36 -16.88 14.95
C ASN A 188 -4.83 -17.41 13.60
N LYS A 189 -3.64 -16.95 13.20
CA LYS A 189 -2.98 -17.24 11.92
C LYS A 189 -3.78 -16.83 10.67
N LYS A 190 -4.82 -15.99 10.80
CA LYS A 190 -5.61 -15.46 9.69
C LYS A 190 -5.46 -13.95 9.58
N LEU A 191 -5.33 -13.48 8.36
CA LEU A 191 -5.38 -12.04 8.09
C LEU A 191 -6.80 -11.51 8.29
N ILE A 192 -6.90 -10.39 8.99
CA ILE A 192 -8.15 -9.68 9.18
C ILE A 192 -8.27 -8.61 8.09
N ASP A 193 -9.28 -8.76 7.26
CA ASP A 193 -9.66 -7.69 6.32
C ASP A 193 -10.43 -6.62 7.10
N LEU A 194 -9.78 -5.49 7.38
CA LEU A 194 -10.35 -4.41 8.20
C LEU A 194 -11.69 -3.91 7.64
N SER A 195 -11.90 -4.00 6.33
CA SER A 195 -13.13 -3.57 5.67
C SER A 195 -14.35 -4.43 6.02
N MET A 196 -14.14 -5.64 6.51
CA MET A 196 -15.20 -6.55 6.95
C MET A 196 -15.70 -6.28 8.37
N TYR A 197 -15.02 -5.41 9.11
CA TYR A 197 -15.33 -5.10 10.50
C TYR A 197 -15.72 -3.63 10.64
N LYS A 198 -16.99 -3.34 10.94
CA LYS A 198 -17.50 -1.97 11.06
C LYS A 198 -16.76 -1.09 12.08
N ASN A 199 -16.18 -1.73 13.09
CA ASN A 199 -15.48 -1.04 14.18
C ASN A 199 -13.97 -0.93 13.95
N LEU A 200 -13.43 -1.48 12.84
CA LEU A 200 -12.03 -1.37 12.49
C LEU A 200 -11.87 -0.35 11.36
N LYS A 201 -11.44 0.84 11.73
CA LYS A 201 -11.17 1.91 10.77
C LYS A 201 -9.76 1.80 10.21
N LYS A 202 -9.57 2.17 8.97
CA LYS A 202 -8.22 2.35 8.38
C LYS A 202 -7.57 3.61 8.95
N SER A 203 -6.24 3.70 8.94
CA SER A 203 -5.47 4.84 9.47
C SER A 203 -5.95 6.20 8.95
N TRP A 204 -6.36 6.28 7.70
CA TRP A 204 -6.91 7.49 7.08
C TRP A 204 -8.39 7.80 7.44
N GLU A 205 -9.03 6.93 8.22
CA GLU A 205 -10.41 7.11 8.72
C GLU A 205 -10.45 7.47 10.22
N ILE A 206 -9.34 7.30 10.94
CA ILE A 206 -9.24 7.62 12.36
C ILE A 206 -8.79 9.07 12.50
N ILE A 207 -9.66 9.87 13.10
CA ILE A 207 -9.43 11.32 13.28
C ILE A 207 -8.79 11.56 14.63
N MET A 208 -7.72 12.32 14.64
CA MET A 208 -7.03 12.84 15.82
C MET A 208 -7.79 14.02 16.44
N PRO A 209 -7.55 14.37 17.72
CA PRO A 209 -8.18 15.53 18.37
C PRO A 209 -7.96 16.87 17.65
N ASN A 210 -6.86 17.00 16.90
CA ASN A 210 -6.54 18.19 16.09
C ASN A 210 -7.29 18.23 14.75
N GLY A 211 -8.13 17.25 14.44
CA GLY A 211 -8.93 17.15 13.22
C GLY A 211 -8.23 16.46 12.03
N ASP A 212 -6.94 16.18 12.13
CA ASP A 212 -6.21 15.41 11.12
C ASP A 212 -6.46 13.90 11.24
N THR A 213 -6.22 13.16 10.19
CA THR A 213 -6.22 11.69 10.26
C THR A 213 -4.90 11.16 10.84
N ILE A 214 -4.92 9.94 11.38
CA ILE A 214 -3.68 9.25 11.79
C ILE A 214 -2.67 9.24 10.63
N GLU A 215 -3.13 8.93 9.41
CA GLU A 215 -2.25 8.90 8.23
C GLU A 215 -1.60 10.26 7.95
N GLU A 216 -2.35 11.36 8.06
CA GLU A 216 -1.80 12.71 7.88
C GLU A 216 -0.81 13.10 8.98
N CYS A 217 -0.93 12.52 10.17
CA CYS A 217 -0.02 12.83 11.28
C CYS A 217 1.27 12.03 11.26
N MET A 218 1.25 10.76 10.84
CA MET A 218 2.40 9.87 11.02
C MET A 218 2.98 9.26 9.74
N SER A 219 2.29 9.37 8.56
CA SER A 219 2.90 8.91 7.32
C SER A 219 4.04 9.81 6.87
N LEU A 220 5.01 9.26 6.14
CA LEU A 220 6.14 10.04 5.66
C LEU A 220 5.71 11.21 4.77
N ALA A 221 4.66 11.02 3.96
CA ALA A 221 4.08 12.10 3.17
C ALA A 221 3.43 13.18 4.06
N GLY A 222 2.72 12.75 5.10
CA GLY A 222 2.11 13.65 6.08
C GLY A 222 3.16 14.50 6.81
N LEU A 223 4.22 13.87 7.32
CA LEU A 223 5.35 14.54 7.96
C LEU A 223 6.01 15.56 7.04
N CYS A 224 6.33 15.20 5.80
CA CYS A 224 6.90 16.11 4.81
C CYS A 224 5.97 17.30 4.53
N LYS A 225 4.67 17.04 4.39
CA LYS A 225 3.65 18.08 4.14
C LYS A 225 3.56 19.06 5.32
N LYS A 226 3.56 18.57 6.55
CA LYS A 226 3.49 19.40 7.75
C LYS A 226 4.77 20.23 7.94
N TRP A 227 5.94 19.63 7.71
CA TRP A 227 7.22 20.32 7.93
C TRP A 227 7.49 21.45 6.93
N LYS A 228 7.40 21.19 5.64
CA LYS A 228 7.78 22.17 4.59
C LYS A 228 6.68 22.42 3.56
N LYS A 229 5.46 21.92 3.78
CA LYS A 229 4.34 22.00 2.82
C LYS A 229 4.70 21.48 1.42
N ARG A 230 5.59 20.48 1.32
CA ARG A 230 6.13 19.94 0.07
C ARG A 230 5.65 18.51 -0.21
N LYS A 231 5.50 18.22 -1.50
CA LYS A 231 5.43 16.88 -2.09
C LYS A 231 6.46 16.84 -3.24
N PRO A 232 7.12 15.71 -3.55
CA PRO A 232 7.00 14.36 -2.99
C PRO A 232 7.81 14.19 -1.68
N ILE A 233 7.75 12.96 -1.13
CA ILE A 233 8.55 12.56 0.04
C ILE A 233 10.03 12.69 -0.29
N SER A 234 10.77 13.42 0.56
CA SER A 234 12.22 13.53 0.50
C SER A 234 12.81 12.98 1.80
N ILE A 235 13.84 12.14 1.70
CA ILE A 235 14.58 11.64 2.86
C ILE A 235 15.32 12.78 3.55
N ASP A 236 15.92 13.69 2.77
CA ASP A 236 16.63 14.85 3.32
C ASP A 236 15.68 15.75 4.12
N LEU A 237 14.42 15.88 3.65
CA LEU A 237 13.41 16.66 4.35
C LEU A 237 12.97 15.99 5.66
N LEU A 238 12.93 14.66 5.71
CA LEU A 238 12.65 13.91 6.93
C LEU A 238 13.82 14.00 7.91
N ASN A 239 15.04 13.86 7.42
CA ASN A 239 16.25 14.04 8.25
C ASN A 239 16.29 15.45 8.85
N ASP A 240 16.06 16.50 8.03
CA ASP A 240 15.98 17.89 8.52
C ASP A 240 14.90 18.06 9.62
N LEU A 241 13.73 17.41 9.46
CA LEU A 241 12.69 17.42 10.49
C LEU A 241 13.16 16.77 11.80
N PHE A 242 13.77 15.57 11.73
CA PHE A 242 14.24 14.85 12.90
C PHE A 242 15.41 15.58 13.59
N ASP A 243 16.35 16.13 12.82
CA ASP A 243 17.47 16.91 13.33
C ASP A 243 16.96 18.14 14.07
N LYS A 244 16.03 18.89 13.45
CA LYS A 244 15.43 20.07 14.09
C LYS A 244 14.61 19.74 15.32
N ALA A 245 13.90 18.61 15.35
CA ALA A 245 13.20 18.16 16.55
C ALA A 245 14.19 17.82 17.68
N SER A 246 15.32 17.17 17.36
CA SER A 246 16.38 16.88 18.34
C SER A 246 17.06 18.14 18.90
N GLU A 247 17.13 19.20 18.08
CA GLU A 247 17.58 20.55 18.49
C GLU A 247 16.49 21.35 19.26
N LYS A 248 15.34 20.73 19.57
CA LYS A 248 14.20 21.36 20.25
C LYS A 248 13.56 22.51 19.49
N HIS A 249 13.60 22.48 18.16
CA HIS A 249 12.85 23.42 17.35
C HIS A 249 11.35 23.18 17.54
N GLU A 250 10.62 24.16 18.05
CA GLU A 250 9.23 24.05 18.52
C GLU A 250 8.33 23.34 17.51
N MET A 251 8.20 23.87 16.30
CA MET A 251 7.34 23.27 15.27
C MET A 251 7.77 21.85 14.87
N ALA A 252 9.06 21.54 14.85
CA ALA A 252 9.53 20.19 14.52
C ALA A 252 9.21 19.20 15.65
N SER A 253 9.40 19.64 16.91
CA SER A 253 9.04 18.84 18.08
C SER A 253 7.55 18.54 18.14
N ASP A 254 6.69 19.54 17.88
CA ASP A 254 5.24 19.38 17.84
C ASP A 254 4.79 18.37 16.76
N ILE A 255 5.42 18.42 15.58
CA ILE A 255 5.11 17.47 14.49
C ILE A 255 5.48 16.04 14.91
N ILE A 256 6.66 15.84 15.50
CA ILE A 256 7.12 14.51 15.93
C ILE A 256 6.28 14.01 17.12
N GLU A 257 5.96 14.85 18.09
CA GLU A 257 5.08 14.49 19.19
C GLU A 257 3.69 14.09 18.69
N THR A 258 3.09 14.86 17.80
CA THR A 258 1.80 14.53 17.17
C THR A 258 1.87 13.19 16.42
N ALA A 259 2.97 12.91 15.73
CA ALA A 259 3.18 11.64 15.06
C ALA A 259 3.26 10.47 16.06
N GLY A 260 3.92 10.67 17.18
CA GLY A 260 3.98 9.69 18.28
C GLY A 260 2.60 9.39 18.87
N GLN A 261 1.80 10.44 19.11
CA GLN A 261 0.41 10.30 19.57
C GLN A 261 -0.47 9.56 18.55
N ALA A 262 -0.31 9.84 17.26
CA ALA A 262 -1.02 9.14 16.20
C ALA A 262 -0.63 7.66 16.13
N PHE A 263 0.65 7.35 16.28
CA PHE A 263 1.16 5.98 16.34
C PHE A 263 0.58 5.21 17.54
N GLN A 264 0.60 5.83 18.73
CA GLN A 264 -0.01 5.24 19.92
C GLN A 264 -1.50 4.98 19.73
N LEU A 265 -2.24 5.94 19.20
CA LEU A 265 -3.67 5.78 18.94
C LEU A 265 -3.95 4.62 17.96
N LEU A 266 -3.14 4.48 16.90
CA LEU A 266 -3.29 3.37 15.96
C LEU A 266 -3.04 2.02 16.64
N ILE A 267 -2.01 1.91 17.49
CA ILE A 267 -1.75 0.71 18.28
C ILE A 267 -2.96 0.41 19.19
N ASP A 268 -3.45 1.39 19.92
CA ASP A 268 -4.57 1.22 20.84
C ASP A 268 -5.84 0.74 20.13
N GLU A 269 -6.15 1.30 18.95
CA GLU A 269 -7.24 0.85 18.10
C GLU A 269 -7.08 -0.62 17.67
N ARG A 270 -5.88 -1.05 17.32
CA ARG A 270 -5.61 -2.45 16.94
C ARG A 270 -5.59 -3.37 18.16
N MET A 271 -5.11 -2.91 19.30
CA MET A 271 -5.16 -3.63 20.59
C MET A 271 -6.60 -3.87 21.05
N ASN A 272 -7.51 -2.90 20.84
CA ASN A 272 -8.91 -3.05 21.20
C ASN A 272 -9.59 -4.20 20.43
N PHE A 273 -9.18 -4.47 19.20
CA PHE A 273 -9.64 -5.67 18.50
C PHE A 273 -9.27 -6.95 19.26
N PHE A 274 -8.02 -7.09 19.72
CA PHE A 274 -7.60 -8.27 20.48
C PHE A 274 -8.29 -8.37 21.84
N LYS A 275 -8.42 -7.24 22.56
CA LYS A 275 -9.09 -7.18 23.86
C LYS A 275 -10.56 -7.66 23.77
N ALA A 276 -11.27 -7.37 22.67
CA ALA A 276 -12.64 -7.83 22.46
C ALA A 276 -12.76 -9.36 22.41
N TYR A 277 -11.65 -10.07 22.18
CA TYR A 277 -11.58 -11.53 22.17
C TYR A 277 -10.75 -12.10 23.35
N ASN A 278 -10.48 -11.28 24.38
CA ASN A 278 -9.63 -11.64 25.54
C ASN A 278 -8.25 -12.16 25.12
N ARG A 279 -7.63 -11.51 24.10
CA ARG A 279 -6.31 -11.88 23.58
C ARG A 279 -5.39 -10.66 23.53
N PHE A 280 -4.11 -10.95 23.31
CA PHE A 280 -3.08 -9.95 23.05
C PHE A 280 -2.23 -10.38 21.86
N PRO A 281 -1.74 -9.45 21.03
CA PRO A 281 -0.80 -9.79 19.97
C PRO A 281 0.52 -10.24 20.57
N GLU A 282 1.12 -11.29 20.01
CA GLU A 282 2.44 -11.77 20.36
C GLU A 282 3.54 -10.82 19.90
N LYS A 283 3.27 -10.09 18.80
CA LYS A 283 4.20 -9.13 18.21
C LYS A 283 3.50 -7.92 17.61
N ILE A 284 4.19 -6.77 17.67
CA ILE A 284 3.93 -5.59 16.87
C ILE A 284 5.13 -5.42 15.95
N ILE A 285 4.91 -5.38 14.64
CA ILE A 285 5.96 -5.21 13.64
C ILE A 285 5.83 -3.85 12.99
N ILE A 286 6.91 -3.09 13.01
CA ILE A 286 7.06 -1.85 12.26
C ILE A 286 7.85 -2.18 11.00
N GLY A 287 7.26 -1.91 9.85
CA GLY A 287 7.81 -2.31 8.55
C GLY A 287 7.99 -1.16 7.57
N GLN A 288 8.38 -1.51 6.35
CA GLN A 288 8.63 -0.58 5.25
C GLN A 288 9.67 0.51 5.61
N ARG A 289 9.49 1.73 5.09
CA ARG A 289 10.41 2.84 5.36
C ARG A 289 10.36 3.30 6.81
N MET A 290 9.19 3.25 7.44
CA MET A 290 9.04 3.61 8.86
C MET A 290 9.93 2.75 9.75
N GLY A 291 10.00 1.45 9.52
CA GLY A 291 10.88 0.55 10.28
C GLY A 291 12.39 0.72 10.01
N LYS A 292 12.77 1.61 9.09
CA LYS A 292 14.18 1.98 8.84
C LYS A 292 14.56 3.32 9.48
N ILE A 293 13.57 4.11 9.86
CA ILE A 293 13.74 5.47 10.41
C ILE A 293 13.59 5.45 11.94
N LEU A 294 12.73 4.59 12.46
CA LEU A 294 12.56 4.32 13.90
C LEU A 294 13.52 3.24 14.38
#